data_d90e5454b73861b6b724fcc0705abe33
#
_entry.id   d90e5454b73861b6b724fcc0705abe33
#
_cell.length_a   1.000
_cell.length_b   1.000
_cell.length_c   1.000
_cell.angle_alpha   90.00
_cell.angle_beta   90.00
_cell.angle_gamma   90.00
#
_symmetry.space_group_name_H-M   'P 1'
#
loop_
_entity.id
_entity.type
_entity.pdbx_description
1 polymer ?
#
loop_
_entity_poly.entity_id
_entity_poly.type
_entity_poly.pdbx_seq_one_letter_code
_entity_poly.pdbx_strand_id
1 'polypeptide(L)'
;VGAPQNRLYELAVRLKQRGIEVSIMTAMPNYPQMEIHKNYKGKCFCKEEMDGMTIYRSWIYVSKSKSVVKRLLNYFSFVFSSLFYGLFKLKRQDILLVESPPLFLGAAAYLLAKAKRAKLIFNVSDLWPESAEKLGIISNKFLLKSATVLEEFCYKKACLIRGQTKGIVNNI
;
A
#
# COMPACT_ATOMS: atom_id res chain seq x y z
N VAL A 1 -14.36 5.17 7.01
CA VAL A 1 -13.54 4.09 6.46
C VAL A 1 -13.99 3.88 5.01
N GLY A 2 -13.06 3.84 4.05
CA GLY A 2 -13.38 3.70 2.63
C GLY A 2 -13.56 2.23 2.21
N ALA A 3 -14.17 2.00 1.04
CA ALA A 3 -14.42 0.66 0.52
C ALA A 3 -13.16 -0.22 0.37
N PRO A 4 -11.99 0.30 -0.09
CA PRO A 4 -10.78 -0.51 -0.19
C PRO A 4 -10.29 -1.03 1.17
N GLN A 5 -10.34 -0.20 2.21
CA GLN A 5 -9.91 -0.59 3.56
C GLN A 5 -10.80 -1.68 4.13
N ASN A 6 -12.13 -1.56 3.97
CA ASN A 6 -13.08 -2.58 4.45
C ASN A 6 -12.83 -3.92 3.76
N ARG A 7 -12.65 -3.91 2.43
CA ARG A 7 -12.38 -5.12 1.66
C ARG A 7 -11.10 -5.83 2.10
N LEU A 8 -10.02 -5.08 2.28
CA LEU A 8 -8.74 -5.65 2.74
C LEU A 8 -8.84 -6.17 4.17
N TYR A 9 -9.56 -5.46 5.02
CA TYR A 9 -9.82 -5.90 6.38
C TYR A 9 -10.63 -7.20 6.41
N GLU A 10 -11.73 -7.29 5.67
CA GLU A 10 -12.51 -8.53 5.57
C GLU A 10 -11.68 -9.71 5.02
N LEU A 11 -10.82 -9.45 4.02
CA LEU A 11 -9.90 -10.46 3.52
C LEU A 11 -8.97 -10.96 4.64
N ALA A 12 -8.38 -10.04 5.39
CA ALA A 12 -7.49 -10.35 6.50
C ALA A 12 -8.19 -11.18 7.59
N VAL A 13 -9.41 -10.79 7.97
CA VAL A 13 -10.23 -11.55 8.94
C VAL A 13 -10.53 -12.96 8.46
N ARG A 14 -10.93 -13.12 7.20
CA ARG A 14 -11.21 -14.44 6.61
C ARG A 14 -9.96 -15.33 6.51
N LEU A 15 -8.79 -14.75 6.23
CA LEU A 15 -7.53 -15.49 6.26
C LEU A 15 -7.20 -15.95 7.68
N LYS A 16 -7.36 -15.07 8.67
CA LYS A 16 -7.17 -15.38 10.08
C LYS A 16 -8.09 -16.53 10.53
N GLN A 17 -9.38 -16.50 10.14
CA GLN A 17 -10.34 -17.57 10.46
C GLN A 17 -9.93 -18.93 9.85
N ARG A 18 -9.14 -18.94 8.78
CA ARG A 18 -8.57 -20.16 8.17
C ARG A 18 -7.26 -20.60 8.79
N GLY A 19 -6.86 -20.01 9.93
CA GLY A 19 -5.63 -20.38 10.65
C GLY A 19 -4.35 -19.73 10.10
N ILE A 20 -4.47 -18.76 9.17
CA ILE A 20 -3.31 -18.04 8.65
C ILE A 20 -2.93 -16.91 9.63
N GLU A 21 -1.66 -16.82 10.00
CA GLU A 21 -1.15 -15.68 10.76
C GLU A 21 -1.10 -14.44 9.88
N VAL A 22 -1.83 -13.39 10.25
CA VAL A 22 -1.96 -12.16 9.47
C VAL A 22 -1.33 -10.99 10.21
N SER A 23 -0.45 -10.29 9.52
CA SER A 23 0.11 -8.99 9.95
C SER A 23 -0.26 -7.92 8.93
N ILE A 24 -0.70 -6.76 9.40
CA ILE A 24 -1.10 -5.63 8.56
C ILE A 24 -0.13 -4.47 8.77
N MET A 25 0.51 -4.00 7.69
CA MET A 25 1.27 -2.75 7.67
C MET A 25 0.41 -1.65 7.09
N THR A 26 0.18 -0.59 7.86
CA THR A 26 -0.69 0.53 7.45
C THR A 26 -0.18 1.86 8.00
N ALA A 27 -0.75 2.96 7.53
CA ALA A 27 -0.45 4.29 8.05
C ALA A 27 -1.13 4.55 9.40
N MET A 28 -0.65 5.57 10.13
CA MET A 28 -1.39 6.11 11.27
C MET A 28 -2.79 6.54 10.83
N PRO A 29 -3.84 6.31 11.66
CA PRO A 29 -5.22 6.69 11.33
C PRO A 29 -5.32 8.20 11.08
N ASN A 30 -5.84 8.57 9.92
CA ASN A 30 -5.91 9.97 9.49
C ASN A 30 -7.17 10.33 8.68
N TYR A 31 -7.91 9.32 8.23
CA TYR A 31 -9.12 9.52 7.43
C TYR A 31 -10.39 9.45 8.33
N PRO A 32 -11.46 10.23 8.07
CA PRO A 32 -11.65 11.15 6.94
C PRO A 32 -11.14 12.58 7.15
N GLN A 33 -10.76 12.97 8.38
CA GLN A 33 -10.44 14.35 8.76
C GLN A 33 -9.14 14.88 8.14
N MET A 34 -8.34 14.00 7.51
CA MET A 34 -7.00 14.33 7.02
C MET A 34 -6.10 14.92 8.13
N GLU A 35 -6.20 14.33 9.31
CA GLU A 35 -5.40 14.64 10.50
C GLU A 35 -5.07 13.33 11.24
N ILE A 36 -3.86 13.22 11.77
CA ILE A 36 -3.49 12.07 12.61
C ILE A 36 -4.39 12.05 13.86
N HIS A 37 -5.03 10.92 14.08
CA HIS A 37 -5.91 10.74 15.25
C HIS A 37 -5.16 11.00 16.57
N LYS A 38 -5.83 11.60 17.54
CA LYS A 38 -5.21 12.10 18.80
C LYS A 38 -4.31 11.07 19.49
N ASN A 39 -4.72 9.81 19.54
CA ASN A 39 -3.98 8.72 20.20
C ASN A 39 -2.67 8.35 19.49
N TYR A 40 -2.45 8.83 18.27
CA TYR A 40 -1.29 8.52 17.42
C TYR A 40 -0.43 9.75 17.12
N LYS A 41 -0.83 10.95 17.57
CA LYS A 41 -0.03 12.18 17.39
C LYS A 41 1.34 12.01 18.02
N GLY A 42 2.38 12.46 17.32
CA GLY A 42 3.77 12.37 17.76
C GLY A 42 4.42 10.99 17.67
N LYS A 43 3.67 9.94 17.29
CA LYS A 43 4.23 8.61 17.11
C LYS A 43 4.73 8.42 15.67
N CYS A 44 5.95 7.91 15.53
CA CYS A 44 6.49 7.51 14.23
C CYS A 44 6.13 6.06 13.88
N PHE A 45 5.92 5.22 14.90
CA PHE A 45 5.60 3.80 14.77
C PHE A 45 4.73 3.35 15.92
N CYS A 46 3.78 2.45 15.64
CA CYS A 46 2.95 1.80 16.65
C CYS A 46 2.70 0.35 16.23
N LYS A 47 2.77 -0.57 17.20
CA LYS A 47 2.33 -1.95 17.06
C LYS A 47 1.13 -2.16 17.97
N GLU A 48 0.06 -2.67 17.44
CA GLU A 48 -1.18 -2.97 18.19
C GLU A 48 -1.76 -4.29 17.71
N GLU A 49 -2.73 -4.81 18.44
CA GLU A 49 -3.46 -6.01 18.05
C GLU A 49 -4.93 -5.64 17.84
N MET A 50 -5.53 -6.18 16.79
CA MET A 50 -6.94 -6.02 16.46
C MET A 50 -7.46 -7.32 15.84
N ASP A 51 -8.51 -7.89 16.44
CA ASP A 51 -9.12 -9.15 16.02
C ASP A 51 -8.11 -10.31 15.87
N GLY A 52 -7.15 -10.36 16.79
CA GLY A 52 -6.09 -11.37 16.81
C GLY A 52 -5.05 -11.21 15.68
N MET A 53 -5.05 -10.09 14.96
CA MET A 53 -4.07 -9.74 13.94
C MET A 53 -3.12 -8.67 14.46
N THR A 54 -1.84 -8.79 14.12
CA THR A 54 -0.85 -7.75 14.44
C THR A 54 -0.94 -6.61 13.44
N ILE A 55 -1.15 -5.40 13.92
CA ILE A 55 -1.21 -4.18 13.12
C ILE A 55 0.06 -3.36 13.37
N TYR A 56 0.83 -3.12 12.32
CA TYR A 56 1.98 -2.23 12.32
C TYR A 56 1.59 -0.90 11.67
N ARG A 57 1.62 0.19 12.42
CA ARG A 57 1.34 1.52 11.91
C ARG A 57 2.63 2.30 11.77
N SER A 58 2.82 2.89 10.60
CA SER A 58 3.97 3.76 10.34
C SER A 58 3.52 5.19 10.08
N TRP A 59 4.46 6.10 10.23
CA TRP A 59 4.25 7.52 10.06
C TRP A 59 3.83 7.85 8.62
N ILE A 60 2.98 8.86 8.50
CA ILE A 60 2.53 9.43 7.24
C ILE A 60 2.42 10.94 7.39
N TYR A 61 2.88 11.68 6.38
CA TYR A 61 2.61 13.11 6.28
C TYR A 61 1.16 13.32 5.87
N VAL A 62 0.43 14.13 6.63
CA VAL A 62 -0.99 14.42 6.37
C VAL A 62 -1.20 15.91 6.15
N SER A 63 -1.98 16.27 5.15
CA SER A 63 -2.34 17.66 4.85
C SER A 63 -3.74 17.74 4.24
N LYS A 64 -4.52 18.74 4.65
CA LYS A 64 -5.83 19.06 4.07
C LYS A 64 -5.74 19.75 2.70
N SER A 65 -4.54 20.11 2.27
CA SER A 65 -4.32 20.83 1.02
C SER A 65 -4.56 19.92 -0.19
N LYS A 66 -5.21 20.47 -1.22
CA LYS A 66 -5.43 19.81 -2.52
C LYS A 66 -4.20 19.82 -3.44
N SER A 67 -3.08 20.42 -3.00
CA SER A 67 -1.83 20.51 -3.79
C SER A 67 -1.29 19.12 -4.14
N VAL A 68 -0.91 18.93 -5.42
CA VAL A 68 -0.30 17.68 -5.92
C VAL A 68 0.98 17.35 -5.15
N VAL A 69 1.82 18.35 -4.86
CA VAL A 69 3.07 18.16 -4.10
C VAL A 69 2.79 17.58 -2.72
N LYS A 70 1.76 18.12 -2.00
CA LYS A 70 1.40 17.60 -0.67
C LYS A 70 0.82 16.18 -0.72
N ARG A 71 0.12 15.83 -1.80
CA ARG A 71 -0.34 14.44 -2.02
C ARG A 71 0.83 13.49 -2.29
N LEU A 72 1.80 13.91 -3.08
CA LEU A 72 3.02 13.12 -3.31
C LEU A 72 3.81 12.95 -2.01
N LEU A 73 3.98 14.01 -1.22
CA LEU A 73 4.60 13.91 0.10
C LEU A 73 3.86 12.94 1.03
N ASN A 74 2.53 12.93 1.01
CA ASN A 74 1.72 11.97 1.75
C ASN A 74 2.04 10.53 1.31
N TYR A 75 2.03 10.23 0.01
CA TYR A 75 2.32 8.90 -0.50
C TYR A 75 3.76 8.47 -0.21
N PHE A 76 4.75 9.29 -0.53
CA PHE A 76 6.15 8.95 -0.34
C PHE A 76 6.53 8.82 1.12
N SER A 77 5.99 9.66 2.01
CA SER A 77 6.24 9.55 3.45
C SER A 77 5.81 8.19 3.99
N PHE A 78 4.66 7.68 3.56
CA PHE A 78 4.20 6.35 3.93
C PHE A 78 5.03 5.24 3.29
N VAL A 79 5.38 5.37 2.00
CA VAL A 79 6.24 4.40 1.29
C VAL A 79 7.56 4.21 2.02
N PHE A 80 8.25 5.31 2.36
CA PHE A 80 9.54 5.24 3.05
C PHE A 80 9.40 4.76 4.50
N SER A 81 8.42 5.26 5.26
CA SER A 81 8.23 4.86 6.65
C SER A 81 7.82 3.39 6.76
N SER A 82 6.91 2.90 5.90
CA SER A 82 6.48 1.50 5.89
C SER A 82 7.62 0.56 5.47
N LEU A 83 8.43 0.93 4.48
CA LEU A 83 9.61 0.17 4.11
C LEU A 83 10.60 0.11 5.27
N PHE A 84 10.96 1.25 5.86
CA PHE A 84 11.91 1.31 6.97
C PHE A 84 11.44 0.47 8.16
N TYR A 85 10.23 0.70 8.66
CA TYR A 85 9.72 -0.06 9.80
C TYR A 85 9.45 -1.53 9.44
N GLY A 86 9.03 -1.83 8.22
CA GLY A 86 8.87 -3.19 7.74
C GLY A 86 10.19 -3.97 7.76
N LEU A 87 11.29 -3.36 7.33
CA LEU A 87 12.61 -3.98 7.37
C LEU A 87 13.05 -4.34 8.80
N PHE A 88 12.81 -3.46 9.78
CA PHE A 88 13.30 -3.65 11.15
C PHE A 88 12.29 -4.29 12.10
N LYS A 89 11.01 -4.13 11.90
CA LYS A 89 9.97 -4.56 12.85
C LYS A 89 9.15 -5.76 12.38
N LEU A 90 9.00 -5.97 11.07
CA LEU A 90 8.29 -7.13 10.55
C LEU A 90 9.17 -8.38 10.69
N LYS A 91 8.60 -9.46 11.21
CA LYS A 91 9.23 -10.77 11.19
C LYS A 91 9.30 -11.31 9.75
N ARG A 92 9.93 -12.47 9.55
CA ARG A 92 9.85 -13.19 8.27
C ARG A 92 8.40 -13.48 7.92
N GLN A 93 8.08 -13.36 6.65
CA GLN A 93 6.75 -13.60 6.09
C GLN A 93 6.86 -14.62 4.96
N ASP A 94 5.86 -15.46 4.77
CA ASP A 94 5.82 -16.36 3.61
C ASP A 94 5.24 -15.64 2.39
N ILE A 95 4.26 -14.77 2.62
CA ILE A 95 3.55 -14.00 1.59
C ILE A 95 3.47 -12.54 2.03
N LEU A 96 3.71 -11.63 1.09
CA LEU A 96 3.46 -10.19 1.24
C LEU A 96 2.47 -9.77 0.16
N LEU A 97 1.30 -9.31 0.58
CA LEU A 97 0.29 -8.75 -0.32
C LEU A 97 0.36 -7.22 -0.25
N VAL A 98 0.50 -6.57 -1.40
CA VAL A 98 0.51 -5.12 -1.52
C VAL A 98 -0.65 -4.63 -2.38
N GLU A 99 -1.27 -3.54 -1.96
CA GLU A 99 -2.36 -2.86 -2.68
C GLU A 99 -1.83 -1.74 -3.57
N SER A 100 -2.30 -1.66 -4.80
CA SER A 100 -2.04 -0.54 -5.71
C SER A 100 -3.39 0.08 -6.16
N PRO A 101 -3.54 1.40 -6.14
CA PRO A 101 -2.56 2.44 -5.85
C PRO A 101 -2.26 2.63 -4.36
N PRO A 102 -1.18 3.33 -3.97
CA PRO A 102 -0.21 4.02 -4.82
C PRO A 102 0.85 3.07 -5.40
N LEU A 103 1.17 3.22 -6.68
CA LEU A 103 2.10 2.36 -7.43
C LEU A 103 3.49 2.27 -6.79
N PHE A 104 4.00 3.37 -6.23
CA PHE A 104 5.30 3.43 -5.57
C PHE A 104 5.41 2.48 -4.36
N LEU A 105 4.28 2.12 -3.74
CA LEU A 105 4.25 1.15 -2.66
C LEU A 105 4.64 -0.26 -3.14
N GLY A 106 4.38 -0.57 -4.41
CA GLY A 106 4.77 -1.82 -5.03
C GLY A 106 6.28 -2.06 -5.05
N ALA A 107 7.08 -1.02 -5.38
CA ALA A 107 8.54 -1.11 -5.33
C ALA A 107 9.05 -1.33 -3.90
N ALA A 108 8.52 -0.59 -2.93
CA ALA A 108 8.87 -0.78 -1.52
C ALA A 108 8.48 -2.18 -1.02
N ALA A 109 7.30 -2.66 -1.42
CA ALA A 109 6.83 -4.00 -1.09
C ALA A 109 7.71 -5.09 -1.70
N TYR A 110 8.20 -4.91 -2.93
CA TYR A 110 9.17 -5.82 -3.54
C TYR A 110 10.47 -5.90 -2.74
N LEU A 111 11.04 -4.75 -2.35
CA LEU A 111 12.25 -4.71 -1.53
C LEU A 111 12.04 -5.38 -0.18
N LEU A 112 10.89 -5.11 0.45
CA LEU A 112 10.53 -5.73 1.72
C LEU A 112 10.31 -7.24 1.57
N ALA A 113 9.60 -7.68 0.53
CA ALA A 113 9.39 -9.10 0.25
C ALA A 113 10.72 -9.84 0.06
N LYS A 114 11.64 -9.25 -0.70
CA LYS A 114 12.99 -9.80 -0.89
C LYS A 114 13.75 -9.90 0.44
N ALA A 115 13.74 -8.86 1.25
CA ALA A 115 14.40 -8.84 2.55
C ALA A 115 13.82 -9.86 3.54
N LYS A 116 12.51 -10.08 3.49
CA LYS A 116 11.77 -11.02 4.36
C LYS A 116 11.65 -12.43 3.75
N ARG A 117 12.18 -12.67 2.54
CA ARG A 117 12.08 -13.93 1.80
C ARG A 117 10.63 -14.34 1.54
N ALA A 118 9.75 -13.36 1.35
CA ALA A 118 8.33 -13.54 1.09
C ALA A 118 8.04 -13.59 -0.41
N LYS A 119 6.99 -14.31 -0.80
CA LYS A 119 6.40 -14.23 -2.14
C LYS A 119 5.55 -12.96 -2.22
N LEU A 120 5.74 -12.15 -3.26
CA LEU A 120 4.99 -10.90 -3.46
C LEU A 120 3.71 -11.18 -4.25
N ILE A 121 2.56 -10.82 -3.67
CA ILE A 121 1.27 -10.73 -4.37
C ILE A 121 0.95 -9.25 -4.61
N PHE A 122 0.74 -8.88 -5.86
CA PHE A 122 0.42 -7.50 -6.25
C PHE A 122 -1.08 -7.40 -6.54
N ASN A 123 -1.82 -6.68 -5.67
CA ASN A 123 -3.26 -6.49 -5.82
C ASN A 123 -3.55 -5.16 -6.51
N VAL A 124 -4.12 -5.23 -7.71
CA VAL A 124 -4.43 -4.08 -8.54
C VAL A 124 -5.90 -3.71 -8.37
N SER A 125 -6.13 -2.57 -7.73
CA SER A 125 -7.47 -2.01 -7.52
C SER A 125 -7.86 -1.01 -8.58
N ASP A 126 -6.88 -0.41 -9.24
CA ASP A 126 -7.03 0.54 -10.31
C ASP A 126 -5.80 0.48 -11.24
N LEU A 127 -6.03 0.62 -12.55
CA LEU A 127 -4.97 0.63 -13.56
C LEU A 127 -4.23 1.97 -13.49
N TRP A 128 -3.09 1.99 -12.92
CA TRP A 128 -2.21 3.13 -12.77
C TRP A 128 -0.94 2.88 -13.59
N PRO A 129 -0.48 3.76 -14.49
CA PRO A 129 -0.77 5.20 -14.56
C PRO A 129 -1.94 5.63 -15.46
N GLU A 130 -2.62 4.73 -16.18
CA GLU A 130 -3.68 5.09 -17.13
C GLU A 130 -4.81 5.92 -16.49
N SER A 131 -5.28 5.55 -15.30
CA SER A 131 -6.33 6.31 -14.60
C SER A 131 -5.87 7.72 -14.27
N ALA A 132 -4.60 7.90 -13.90
CA ALA A 132 -4.04 9.22 -13.61
C ALA A 132 -3.92 10.10 -14.86
N GLU A 133 -3.61 9.51 -16.02
CA GLU A 133 -3.58 10.19 -17.30
C GLU A 133 -4.98 10.61 -17.74
N LYS A 134 -5.94 9.68 -17.73
CA LYS A 134 -7.34 9.94 -18.10
C LYS A 134 -8.00 11.00 -17.23
N LEU A 135 -7.63 11.09 -15.96
CA LEU A 135 -8.12 12.12 -15.02
C LEU A 135 -7.33 13.44 -15.11
N GLY A 136 -6.35 13.54 -16.01
CA GLY A 136 -5.51 14.74 -16.16
C GLY A 136 -4.60 15.04 -14.96
N ILE A 137 -4.38 14.06 -14.08
CA ILE A 137 -3.54 14.21 -12.88
C ILE A 137 -2.06 14.24 -13.29
N ILE A 138 -1.70 13.44 -14.29
CA ILE A 138 -0.36 13.39 -14.87
C ILE A 138 -0.49 13.61 -16.37
N SER A 139 0.05 14.73 -16.86
CA SER A 139 0.12 15.08 -18.29
C SER A 139 1.54 15.04 -18.85
N ASN A 140 2.54 14.96 -17.98
CA ASN A 140 3.93 14.90 -18.40
C ASN A 140 4.28 13.50 -18.92
N LYS A 141 4.62 13.39 -20.22
CA LYS A 141 4.94 12.12 -20.89
C LYS A 141 6.11 11.36 -20.26
N PHE A 142 7.11 12.06 -19.71
CA PHE A 142 8.24 11.43 -19.05
C PHE A 142 7.82 10.77 -17.73
N LEU A 143 6.97 11.45 -16.95
CA LEU A 143 6.43 10.89 -15.70
C LEU A 143 5.51 9.69 -15.97
N LEU A 144 4.67 9.77 -17.01
CA LEU A 144 3.84 8.64 -17.44
C LEU A 144 4.70 7.44 -17.83
N LYS A 145 5.71 7.63 -18.67
CA LYS A 145 6.62 6.55 -19.07
C LYS A 145 7.34 5.94 -17.87
N SER A 146 7.80 6.77 -16.94
CA SER A 146 8.46 6.29 -15.70
C SER A 146 7.51 5.48 -14.82
N ALA A 147 6.24 5.91 -14.72
CA ALA A 147 5.21 5.18 -13.98
C ALA A 147 4.86 3.84 -14.65
N THR A 148 4.75 3.80 -15.99
CA THR A 148 4.54 2.54 -16.72
C THR A 148 5.69 1.56 -16.53
N VAL A 149 6.94 2.03 -16.60
CA VAL A 149 8.12 1.17 -16.32
C VAL A 149 8.10 0.62 -14.90
N LEU A 150 7.67 1.43 -13.92
CA LEU A 150 7.54 0.99 -12.54
C LEU A 150 6.40 -0.03 -12.37
N GLU A 151 5.27 0.17 -13.05
CA GLU A 151 4.16 -0.76 -13.07
C GLU A 151 4.56 -2.12 -13.63
N GLU A 152 5.16 -2.14 -14.83
CA GLU A 152 5.70 -3.35 -15.44
C GLU A 152 6.72 -4.05 -14.54
N PHE A 153 7.58 -3.28 -13.88
CA PHE A 153 8.52 -3.84 -12.91
C PHE A 153 7.78 -4.55 -11.78
N CYS A 154 6.74 -3.92 -11.18
CA CYS A 154 5.95 -4.52 -10.11
C CYS A 154 5.26 -5.81 -10.59
N TYR A 155 4.69 -5.80 -11.78
CA TYR A 155 4.05 -6.99 -12.37
C TYR A 155 5.04 -8.13 -12.59
N LYS A 156 6.20 -7.84 -13.19
CA LYS A 156 7.26 -8.85 -13.43
C LYS A 156 7.86 -9.43 -12.15
N LYS A 157 7.83 -8.69 -11.05
CA LYS A 157 8.40 -9.12 -9.74
C LYS A 157 7.40 -9.80 -8.81
N ALA A 158 6.12 -9.65 -9.06
CA ALA A 158 5.08 -10.35 -8.33
C ALA A 158 5.03 -11.84 -8.72
N CYS A 159 4.82 -12.73 -7.76
CA CYS A 159 4.55 -14.13 -8.04
C CYS A 159 3.08 -14.37 -8.44
N LEU A 160 2.21 -13.43 -8.09
CA LEU A 160 0.80 -13.42 -8.45
C LEU A 160 0.31 -11.98 -8.56
N ILE A 161 -0.42 -11.69 -9.62
CA ILE A 161 -1.15 -10.43 -9.79
C ILE A 161 -2.64 -10.73 -9.60
N ARG A 162 -3.30 -9.90 -8.80
CA ARG A 162 -4.74 -9.97 -8.56
C ARG A 162 -5.39 -8.67 -8.97
N GLY A 163 -6.35 -8.72 -9.88
CA GLY A 163 -7.22 -7.58 -10.21
C GLY A 163 -8.57 -7.69 -9.50
N GLN A 164 -9.20 -6.56 -9.20
CA GLN A 164 -10.52 -6.53 -8.57
C GLN A 164 -11.64 -6.93 -9.49
N THR A 165 -11.49 -6.68 -10.79
CA THR A 165 -12.50 -6.96 -11.81
C THR A 165 -11.88 -7.70 -13.00
N LYS A 166 -12.72 -8.39 -13.76
CA LYS A 166 -12.27 -9.01 -15.03
C LYS A 166 -11.68 -7.96 -15.99
N GLY A 167 -12.23 -6.74 -16.00
CA GLY A 167 -11.70 -5.64 -16.82
C GLY A 167 -10.27 -5.26 -16.43
N ILE A 168 -9.95 -5.17 -15.15
CA ILE A 168 -8.57 -4.93 -14.68
C ILE A 168 -7.67 -6.10 -15.09
N VAL A 169 -8.08 -7.33 -14.85
CA VAL A 169 -7.27 -8.53 -15.17
C VAL A 169 -6.96 -8.64 -16.67
N ASN A 170 -7.91 -8.27 -17.53
CA ASN A 170 -7.73 -8.33 -18.98
C ASN A 170 -6.82 -7.20 -19.54
N ASN A 171 -6.51 -6.18 -18.74
CA ASN A 171 -5.66 -5.05 -19.12
C ASN A 171 -4.30 -5.05 -18.41
N ILE A 172 -3.96 -6.10 -17.66
CA ILE A 172 -2.66 -6.37 -17.07
C ILE A 172 -1.86 -7.31 -18.01
#